data_1e8a8519cae731ebef7b33ad4bcdc5c8
#
_entry.id   1e8a8519cae731ebef7b33ad4bcdc5c8
#
_cell.length_a   1.000
_cell.length_b   1.000
_cell.length_c   1.000
_cell.angle_alpha   90.00
_cell.angle_beta   90.00
_cell.angle_gamma   90.00
#
_symmetry.space_group_name_H-M   'P 1'
#
loop_
_entity.id
_entity.type
_entity.pdbx_description
1 polymer ?
#
loop_
_entity_poly.entity_id
_entity_poly.type
_entity_poly.pdbx_seq_one_letter_code
_entity_poly.pdbx_strand_id
1 'polypeptide(L)'
;MNKDREITFEIKEQLGVIAEHPTGWNKELNKVAWNGNLSKYDLRDWDPEHLRMSRGITLSEEEARALYKLLENEFSEEIKDCEQIKKEPASDEMEPEL
;
A
#
# COMPACT_ATOMS: atom_id res chain seq x y z
N MET A 1 -25.01 -22.18 5.15
CA MET A 1 -24.98 -21.76 4.55
C MET A 1 -24.20 -20.74 3.95
N ASN A 2 -24.57 -20.03 3.21
CA ASN A 2 -23.81 -19.06 2.59
C ASN A 2 -23.30 -18.00 3.47
N LYS A 3 -23.93 -17.84 4.60
CA LYS A 3 -23.46 -16.91 5.50
C LYS A 3 -22.10 -17.19 5.94
N ASP A 4 -21.72 -18.41 6.03
CA ASP A 4 -20.42 -18.75 6.50
C ASP A 4 -19.36 -18.28 5.55
N ARG A 5 -19.73 -18.03 4.31
CA ARG A 5 -18.77 -17.62 3.39
C ARG A 5 -18.69 -16.15 3.22
N GLU A 6 -19.56 -15.42 3.84
CA GLU A 6 -19.51 -14.00 3.72
C GLU A 6 -18.25 -13.45 4.33
N ILE A 7 -17.65 -12.52 3.65
CA ILE A 7 -16.47 -11.86 4.16
C ILE A 7 -16.92 -10.59 4.84
N THR A 8 -16.61 -10.46 6.09
CA THR A 8 -16.93 -9.22 6.80
C THR A 8 -15.62 -8.48 7.05
N PHE A 9 -15.72 -7.18 7.15
CA PHE A 9 -14.54 -6.39 7.39
C PHE A 9 -14.89 -5.14 8.17
N GLU A 10 -13.90 -4.58 8.79
CA GLU A 10 -14.07 -3.32 9.50
C GLU A 10 -12.80 -2.52 9.29
N ILE A 11 -12.93 -1.32 8.74
CA ILE A 11 -11.79 -0.46 8.57
C ILE A 11 -11.52 0.20 9.91
N LYS A 12 -10.46 -0.24 10.56
CA LYS A 12 -10.13 0.28 11.88
C LYS A 12 -9.48 1.63 11.82
N GLU A 13 -8.72 1.87 10.78
CA GLU A 13 -8.01 3.13 10.69
C GLU A 13 -7.67 3.39 9.24
N GLN A 14 -7.99 4.57 8.76
CA GLN A 14 -7.65 4.95 7.40
C GLN A 14 -6.32 5.67 7.46
N LEU A 15 -5.30 5.07 6.87
CA LEU A 15 -3.97 5.65 6.94
C LEU A 15 -3.72 6.67 5.84
N GLY A 16 -4.25 6.42 4.66
CA GLY A 16 -4.09 7.41 3.60
C GLY A 16 -4.47 6.89 2.24
N VAL A 17 -4.62 7.83 1.33
CA VAL A 17 -4.94 7.53 -0.06
C VAL A 17 -3.65 7.58 -0.86
N ILE A 18 -3.40 6.54 -1.62
CA ILE A 18 -2.20 6.44 -2.43
C ILE A 18 -2.44 6.96 -3.83
N ALA A 19 -3.62 6.70 -4.37
CA ALA A 19 -3.94 7.15 -5.72
C ALA A 19 -5.43 7.34 -5.86
N GLU A 20 -5.82 8.30 -6.69
CA GLU A 20 -7.22 8.55 -6.97
C GLU A 20 -7.45 8.20 -8.42
N HIS A 21 -8.47 7.40 -8.68
CA HIS A 21 -8.78 6.98 -10.04
C HIS A 21 -9.91 7.81 -10.60
N PRO A 22 -9.96 7.96 -11.91
CA PRO A 22 -11.02 8.76 -12.52
C PRO A 22 -12.42 8.22 -12.24
N THR A 23 -12.54 6.96 -11.91
CA THR A 23 -13.84 6.38 -11.62
C THR A 23 -14.39 6.80 -10.27
N GLY A 24 -13.57 7.46 -9.46
CA GLY A 24 -13.98 7.82 -8.12
C GLY A 24 -13.48 6.85 -7.07
N TRP A 25 -12.90 5.75 -7.49
CA TRP A 25 -12.30 4.82 -6.55
C TRP A 25 -10.91 5.30 -6.16
N ASN A 26 -10.50 4.99 -4.97
CA ASN A 26 -9.19 5.40 -4.50
C ASN A 26 -8.42 4.18 -4.03
N LYS A 27 -7.11 4.19 -4.30
CA LYS A 27 -6.25 3.16 -3.76
C LYS A 27 -5.82 3.66 -2.38
N GLU A 28 -6.10 2.88 -1.37
CA GLU A 28 -5.90 3.31 0.01
C GLU A 28 -5.09 2.30 0.80
N LEU A 29 -4.37 2.85 1.75
CA LEU A 29 -3.69 2.03 2.75
C LEU A 29 -4.46 2.20 4.04
N ASN A 30 -4.98 1.12 4.57
CA ASN A 30 -5.80 1.16 5.77
C ASN A 30 -5.42 0.02 6.70
N LYS A 31 -5.92 0.09 7.92
CA LYS A 31 -5.86 -1.05 8.81
C LYS A 31 -7.24 -1.65 8.81
N VAL A 32 -7.35 -2.89 8.43
CA VAL A 32 -8.63 -3.55 8.26
C VAL A 32 -8.67 -4.84 9.05
N ALA A 33 -9.74 -5.03 9.77
CA ALA A 33 -9.98 -6.27 10.50
C ALA A 33 -10.92 -7.13 9.66
N TRP A 34 -10.43 -8.29 9.25
CA TRP A 34 -11.19 -9.18 8.41
C TRP A 34 -11.82 -10.28 9.24
N ASN A 35 -13.13 -10.46 9.07
CA ASN A 35 -13.85 -11.56 9.71
C ASN A 35 -13.64 -11.62 11.22
N GLY A 36 -13.54 -10.44 11.84
CA GLY A 36 -13.40 -10.38 13.27
C GLY A 36 -12.01 -10.64 13.81
N ASN A 37 -11.04 -10.79 12.92
CA ASN A 37 -9.68 -11.03 13.36
C ASN A 37 -8.98 -9.72 13.69
N LEU A 38 -7.75 -9.83 14.14
CA LEU A 38 -6.97 -8.63 14.42
C LEU A 38 -6.75 -7.88 13.12
N SER A 39 -6.64 -6.57 13.21
CA SER A 39 -6.48 -5.77 12.03
C SER A 39 -5.11 -5.97 11.41
N LYS A 40 -5.06 -5.83 10.09
CA LYS A 40 -3.81 -5.92 9.35
C LYS A 40 -3.76 -4.75 8.41
N TYR A 41 -2.60 -4.54 7.83
CA TYR A 41 -2.46 -3.46 6.86
C TYR A 41 -3.01 -3.93 5.53
N ASP A 42 -3.73 -3.06 4.85
CA ASP A 42 -4.44 -3.44 3.65
C ASP A 42 -4.26 -2.38 2.58
N LEU A 43 -3.93 -2.83 1.38
CA LEU A 43 -3.71 -1.94 0.26
C LEU A 43 -4.57 -2.39 -0.89
N ARG A 44 -5.57 -1.59 -1.24
CA ARG A 44 -6.48 -1.91 -2.32
C ARG A 44 -7.30 -0.70 -2.71
N ASP A 45 -8.07 -0.84 -3.79
CA ASP A 45 -8.95 0.21 -4.23
C ASP A 45 -10.30 0.08 -3.52
N TRP A 46 -10.86 1.21 -3.17
CA TRP A 46 -12.17 1.27 -2.53
C TRP A 46 -13.06 2.23 -3.29
N ASP A 47 -14.36 1.92 -3.34
CA ASP A 47 -15.30 2.85 -3.93
C ASP A 47 -15.52 4.00 -2.95
N PRO A 48 -16.18 5.08 -3.39
CA PRO A 48 -16.30 6.26 -2.54
C PRO A 48 -16.95 6.02 -1.20
N GLU A 49 -17.83 5.03 -1.13
CA GLU A 49 -18.56 4.78 0.09
C GLU A 49 -17.94 3.66 0.92
N HIS A 50 -16.86 3.09 0.42
CA HIS A 50 -16.17 2.00 1.12
C HIS A 50 -17.06 0.78 1.33
N LEU A 51 -17.98 0.56 0.39
CA LEU A 51 -18.81 -0.63 0.42
C LEU A 51 -18.27 -1.70 -0.52
N ARG A 52 -17.55 -1.31 -1.55
CA ARG A 52 -16.99 -2.25 -2.49
C ARG A 52 -15.49 -2.06 -2.53
N MET A 53 -14.80 -3.10 -2.90
CA MET A 53 -13.36 -3.05 -2.93
C MET A 53 -12.86 -3.95 -4.03
N SER A 54 -11.65 -3.66 -4.49
CA SER A 54 -11.00 -4.49 -5.47
C SER A 54 -10.20 -5.55 -4.74
N ARG A 55 -9.50 -6.37 -5.49
CA ARG A 55 -8.54 -7.24 -4.91
C ARG A 55 -7.42 -6.38 -4.40
N GLY A 56 -6.75 -6.85 -3.40
CA GLY A 56 -5.66 -6.08 -2.84
C GLY A 56 -4.68 -6.98 -2.12
N ILE A 57 -3.86 -6.35 -1.32
CA ILE A 57 -2.82 -7.04 -0.56
C ILE A 57 -3.04 -6.76 0.90
N THR A 58 -3.00 -7.80 1.70
CA THR A 58 -3.09 -7.67 3.15
C THR A 58 -1.76 -8.08 3.74
N LEU A 59 -1.22 -7.23 4.60
CA LEU A 59 0.10 -7.45 5.16
C LEU A 59 0.03 -7.47 6.66
N SER A 60 0.80 -8.38 7.26
CA SER A 60 0.97 -8.35 8.70
C SER A 60 1.86 -7.16 9.03
N GLU A 61 2.00 -6.89 10.32
CA GLU A 61 2.85 -5.79 10.71
C GLU A 61 4.28 -6.03 10.29
N GLU A 62 4.75 -7.26 10.41
CA GLU A 62 6.12 -7.57 10.00
C GLU A 62 6.31 -7.36 8.52
N GLU A 63 5.33 -7.78 7.74
CA GLU A 63 5.42 -7.61 6.29
C GLU A 63 5.37 -6.15 5.91
N ALA A 64 4.53 -5.39 6.60
CA ALA A 64 4.42 -3.97 6.31
C ALA A 64 5.72 -3.25 6.66
N ARG A 65 6.37 -3.64 7.75
CA ARG A 65 7.63 -3.03 8.12
C ARG A 65 8.74 -3.38 7.14
N ALA A 66 8.72 -4.60 6.62
CA ALA A 66 9.69 -5.00 5.62
C ALA A 66 9.51 -4.18 4.35
N LEU A 67 8.25 -3.98 3.95
CA LEU A 67 7.95 -3.17 2.78
C LEU A 67 8.42 -1.74 2.99
N TYR A 68 8.17 -1.21 4.17
CA TYR A 68 8.58 0.15 4.49
C TYR A 68 10.10 0.30 4.33
N LYS A 69 10.85 -0.68 4.84
CA LYS A 69 12.29 -0.58 4.74
C LYS A 69 12.79 -0.64 3.31
N LEU A 70 12.17 -1.49 2.50
CA LEU A 70 12.57 -1.57 1.10
C LEU A 70 12.28 -0.26 0.38
N LEU A 71 11.12 0.32 0.64
CA LEU A 71 10.76 1.57 0.00
C LEU A 71 11.62 2.72 0.53
N GLU A 72 11.91 2.69 1.81
CA GLU A 72 12.74 3.72 2.40
C GLU A 72 14.12 3.71 1.76
N ASN A 73 14.69 2.54 1.59
CA ASN A 73 16.00 2.44 0.97
C ASN A 73 15.96 2.94 -0.47
N GLU A 74 14.91 2.57 -1.18
CA GLU A 74 14.80 2.97 -2.57
C GLU A 74 14.72 4.48 -2.70
N PHE A 75 13.85 5.09 -1.93
CA PHE A 75 13.64 6.52 -2.07
C PHE A 75 14.75 7.35 -1.43
N SER A 76 15.39 6.80 -0.42
CA SER A 76 16.51 7.51 0.18
C SER A 76 17.66 7.63 -0.80
N GLU A 77 17.92 6.55 -1.52
CA GLU A 77 18.99 6.59 -2.50
C GLU A 77 18.65 7.54 -3.62
N GLU A 78 17.41 7.54 -4.01
CA GLU A 78 16.98 8.40 -5.08
C GLU A 78 17.14 9.85 -4.66
N ILE A 79 16.76 10.16 -3.45
CA ILE A 79 16.88 11.51 -2.94
C ILE A 79 18.34 11.93 -2.89
N LYS A 80 19.21 11.05 -2.48
CA LYS A 80 20.62 11.36 -2.44
C LYS A 80 21.14 11.67 -3.81
N ASP A 81 20.75 10.89 -4.79
CA ASP A 81 21.21 11.13 -6.14
C ASP A 81 20.74 12.48 -6.60
N CYS A 82 19.53 12.84 -6.32
CA CYS A 82 19.01 14.12 -6.70
C CYS A 82 19.79 15.24 -6.05
N GLU A 83 20.12 15.09 -4.84
CA GLU A 83 20.84 16.11 -4.15
C GLU A 83 22.23 16.28 -4.70
N GLN A 84 22.86 15.22 -5.01
CA GLN A 84 24.14 15.31 -5.59
C GLN A 84 24.12 15.84 -6.95
N ILE A 85 23.37 15.74 -7.65
CA ILE A 85 23.22 16.05 -8.72
C ILE A 85 22.83 16.28 -9.39
N LYS A 86 22.86 16.16 -9.37
CA LYS A 86 22.32 15.96 -9.78
C LYS A 86 22.37 15.27 -10.66
N LYS A 87 22.71 14.17 -10.77
CA LYS A 87 22.77 13.39 -11.28
C LYS A 87 22.54 12.48 -11.89
N GLU A 88 22.57 11.86 -12.14
CA GLU A 88 22.26 11.01 -12.47
C GLU A 88 21.96 10.16 -12.83
N PRO A 89 22.08 10.18 -13.27
CA PRO A 89 21.43 9.23 -13.48
C PRO A 89 21.46 8.25 -13.69
N ALA A 90 21.63 8.16 -13.71
CA ALA A 90 21.37 7.32 -13.62
C ALA A 90 21.33 6.45 -13.58
N SER A 91 21.42 6.38 -13.68
CA SER A 91 21.19 5.63 -13.54
C SER A 91 21.25 4.75 -13.49
N ASP A 92 21.47 4.81 -13.76
CA ASP A 92 21.38 4.16 -13.64
C ASP A 92 21.50 3.37 -13.39
N GLU A 93 21.71 3.39 -13.52
CA GLU A 93 21.76 2.90 -13.14
C GLU A 93 21.60 2.20 -12.71
N MET A 94 21.75 2.15 -12.75
CA MET A 94 21.53 1.67 -12.25
C MET A 94 21.26 0.82 -12.12
N GLU A 95 21.22 0.67 -12.40
CA GLU A 95 21.04 0.01 -12.25
C GLU A 95 20.86 -0.81 -11.95
N PRO A 96 20.80 -1.00 -12.03
CA PRO A 96 20.60 -1.84 -11.61
C PRO A 96 20.50 -2.50 -11.07
N GLU A 97 20.49 -2.71 -10.94
CA GLU A 97 20.42 -3.14 -10.38
C GLU A 97 19.91 -3.68 -10.00
N LEU A 98 19.74 -3.75 -10.04
CA LEU A 98 19.31 -4.05 -9.57
C LEU A 98 19.15 -4.48 -9.50
#